data_8a1e7237d86c95d3d54696fbc601b48c
#
_entry.id   8a1e7237d86c95d3d54696fbc601b48c
#
_cell.length_a   1.000
_cell.length_b   1.000
_cell.length_c   1.000
_cell.angle_alpha   90.00
_cell.angle_beta   90.00
_cell.angle_gamma   90.00
#
_symmetry.space_group_name_H-M   'P 1'
#
loop_
_entity.id
_entity.type
_entity.pdbx_description
1 polymer ?
#
loop_
_entity_poly.entity_id
_entity_poly.type
_entity_poly.pdbx_seq_one_letter_code
_entity_poly.pdbx_strand_id
1 'polypeptide(L)'
;MEDQKGMSRDAQDEVHNRVQSNGVQNNGAQRSAQLPVVIVGGFHEAVLTEQWVRSLPSFVQAHIAPTSPVLPLDILQWLTAQFGTPATNQLPIVGIGFSAGVVGLAGALAMWQQQGGNVGRLIAVDGWGVPIVGLPVCRMSHDRFTHLSTLPLDVFADASDINFYADPAVAHLRLWGEPEAAHGRQVARWELDEKAGLPMSAADFLRRQLRAEWNRAFNWHYANGRSPREASSNDEHRGETELA
;
A
#
# COMPACT_ATOMS: atom_id res chain seq x y z
N MET A 1 -20.36 -63.39 -39.90
CA MET A 1 -19.20 -63.07 -40.71
C MET A 1 -19.26 -61.58 -40.85
N GLU A 2 -18.58 -60.89 -39.98
CA GLU A 2 -17.21 -60.49 -39.77
C GLU A 2 -17.08 -59.06 -40.25
N ASP A 3 -16.38 -58.18 -39.73
CA ASP A 3 -15.08 -58.12 -39.05
C ASP A 3 -15.04 -56.89 -38.10
N GLN A 4 -14.69 -57.18 -36.86
CA GLN A 4 -14.19 -56.11 -35.94
C GLN A 4 -12.70 -55.92 -36.23
N LYS A 5 -12.33 -54.82 -36.90
CA LYS A 5 -10.94 -54.36 -36.98
C LYS A 5 -10.58 -53.60 -35.73
N GLY A 6 -9.74 -54.26 -34.90
CA GLY A 6 -9.18 -53.69 -33.71
C GLY A 6 -8.31 -52.49 -34.00
N MET A 7 -8.57 -51.44 -33.28
CA MET A 7 -7.71 -50.23 -33.21
C MET A 7 -6.40 -50.58 -32.52
N SER A 8 -5.27 -50.27 -33.12
CA SER A 8 -3.93 -50.59 -32.64
C SER A 8 -3.68 -49.94 -31.28
N ARG A 9 -2.99 -50.67 -30.41
CA ARG A 9 -2.59 -50.20 -29.05
C ARG A 9 -1.82 -48.89 -29.08
N ASP A 10 -1.07 -48.64 -30.13
CA ASP A 10 -0.26 -47.40 -30.30
C ASP A 10 -1.13 -46.14 -30.45
N ALA A 11 -2.35 -46.24 -31.01
CA ALA A 11 -3.28 -45.14 -31.11
C ALA A 11 -3.96 -44.80 -29.77
N GLN A 12 -4.08 -45.76 -28.86
CA GLN A 12 -4.63 -45.53 -27.52
C GLN A 12 -3.60 -44.87 -26.58
N ASP A 13 -2.33 -45.23 -26.72
CA ASP A 13 -1.23 -44.63 -25.92
C ASP A 13 -0.95 -43.20 -26.33
N GLU A 14 -1.08 -42.85 -27.63
CA GLU A 14 -0.90 -41.48 -28.12
C GLU A 14 -2.03 -40.54 -27.66
N VAL A 15 -3.26 -41.02 -27.57
CA VAL A 15 -4.39 -40.24 -27.03
C VAL A 15 -4.27 -40.07 -25.51
N HIS A 16 -3.77 -41.06 -24.79
CA HIS A 16 -3.60 -41.00 -23.35
C HIS A 16 -2.48 -40.03 -22.95
N ASN A 17 -1.37 -40.02 -23.68
CA ASN A 17 -0.28 -39.04 -23.47
C ASN A 17 -0.65 -37.63 -23.86
N ARG A 18 -1.53 -37.40 -24.85
CA ARG A 18 -1.99 -36.07 -25.24
C ARG A 18 -2.98 -35.46 -24.24
N VAL A 19 -3.71 -36.28 -23.49
CA VAL A 19 -4.62 -35.81 -22.43
C VAL A 19 -3.86 -35.48 -21.14
N GLN A 20 -2.72 -36.15 -20.87
CA GLN A 20 -1.91 -35.87 -19.69
C GLN A 20 -0.96 -34.68 -19.87
N SER A 21 -0.56 -34.31 -21.10
CA SER A 21 0.31 -33.15 -21.35
C SER A 21 -0.42 -31.81 -21.36
N ASN A 22 -1.75 -31.79 -21.48
CA ASN A 22 -2.55 -30.55 -21.38
C ASN A 22 -3.05 -30.26 -19.95
N GLY A 23 -2.67 -31.07 -18.98
CA GLY A 23 -3.04 -30.93 -17.56
C GLY A 23 -1.97 -30.29 -16.69
N VAL A 24 -0.89 -29.76 -17.25
CA VAL A 24 -0.04 -28.83 -16.49
C VAL A 24 -0.78 -27.49 -16.43
N GLN A 25 -1.74 -27.45 -15.54
CA GLN A 25 -2.36 -26.23 -15.10
C GLN A 25 -1.26 -25.27 -14.72
N ASN A 26 -1.22 -24.15 -15.42
CA ASN A 26 -0.54 -22.93 -15.05
C ASN A 26 -1.10 -22.43 -13.70
N ASN A 27 -0.87 -23.19 -12.62
CA ASN A 27 -1.01 -22.78 -11.24
C ASN A 27 0.19 -21.91 -10.82
N GLY A 28 0.87 -21.30 -11.78
CA GLY A 28 1.58 -20.06 -11.56
C GLY A 28 0.52 -19.03 -11.22
N ALA A 29 0.09 -19.04 -9.92
CA ALA A 29 -0.77 -18.02 -9.39
C ALA A 29 -0.32 -16.68 -9.97
N GLN A 30 -1.20 -16.01 -10.71
CA GLN A 30 -1.17 -14.57 -10.84
C GLN A 30 -1.19 -14.06 -9.39
N ARG A 31 -0.02 -13.95 -8.77
CA ARG A 31 0.14 -13.06 -7.62
C ARG A 31 -0.25 -11.72 -8.20
N SER A 32 -1.51 -11.36 -8.01
CA SER A 32 -2.03 -10.06 -8.37
C SER A 32 -1.06 -9.07 -7.74
N ALA A 33 -0.48 -8.20 -8.56
CA ALA A 33 0.48 -7.21 -8.09
C ALA A 33 -0.12 -6.49 -6.89
N GLN A 34 0.53 -6.59 -5.73
CA GLN A 34 0.06 -6.02 -4.48
C GLN A 34 0.81 -4.73 -4.18
N LEU A 35 0.10 -3.73 -3.68
CA LEU A 35 0.67 -2.46 -3.26
C LEU A 35 1.32 -2.65 -1.88
N PRO A 36 2.64 -2.44 -1.73
CA PRO A 36 3.26 -2.46 -0.42
C PRO A 36 2.81 -1.25 0.40
N VAL A 37 2.22 -1.52 1.55
CA VAL A 37 1.73 -0.48 2.48
C VAL A 37 2.38 -0.69 3.84
N VAL A 38 3.12 0.31 4.28
CA VAL A 38 3.78 0.35 5.60
C VAL A 38 2.85 1.00 6.60
N ILE A 39 2.65 0.36 7.74
CA ILE A 39 1.74 0.81 8.78
C ILE A 39 2.51 1.03 10.07
N VAL A 40 2.37 2.23 10.63
CA VAL A 40 2.92 2.59 11.94
C VAL A 40 1.77 3.09 12.81
N GLY A 41 1.38 2.28 13.78
CA GLY A 41 0.35 2.63 14.78
C GLY A 41 0.83 3.74 15.71
N GLY A 42 -0.10 4.25 16.54
CA GLY A 42 0.23 5.13 17.65
C GLY A 42 0.55 4.38 18.93
N PHE A 43 0.53 5.10 20.06
CA PHE A 43 0.62 4.51 21.41
C PHE A 43 -0.75 3.95 21.82
N HIS A 44 -1.07 2.76 21.31
CA HIS A 44 -2.29 2.01 21.63
C HIS A 44 -2.00 0.51 21.53
N GLU A 45 -2.93 -0.32 21.94
CA GLU A 45 -2.79 -1.77 21.87
C GLU A 45 -2.66 -2.26 20.40
N ALA A 46 -1.71 -3.14 20.15
CA ALA A 46 -1.40 -3.66 18.80
C ALA A 46 -2.62 -4.30 18.12
N VAL A 47 -3.52 -4.89 18.90
CA VAL A 47 -4.73 -5.54 18.39
C VAL A 47 -5.61 -4.60 17.55
N LEU A 48 -5.66 -3.30 17.86
CA LEU A 48 -6.42 -2.32 17.08
C LEU A 48 -5.82 -2.14 15.67
N THR A 49 -4.49 -2.08 15.57
CA THR A 49 -3.81 -2.03 14.26
C THR A 49 -4.01 -3.32 13.49
N GLU A 50 -3.92 -4.48 14.13
CA GLU A 50 -4.14 -5.76 13.47
C GLU A 50 -5.57 -5.93 12.95
N GLN A 51 -6.57 -5.51 13.72
CA GLN A 51 -7.97 -5.54 13.29
C GLN A 51 -8.19 -4.63 12.08
N TRP A 52 -7.61 -3.43 12.13
CA TRP A 52 -7.69 -2.48 11.03
C TRP A 52 -7.03 -3.03 9.75
N VAL A 53 -5.87 -3.65 9.85
CA VAL A 53 -5.17 -4.28 8.71
C VAL A 53 -6.02 -5.35 8.04
N ARG A 54 -6.79 -6.13 8.80
CA ARG A 54 -7.69 -7.16 8.24
C ARG A 54 -8.83 -6.58 7.38
N SER A 55 -9.15 -5.30 7.53
CA SER A 55 -10.16 -4.61 6.71
C SER A 55 -9.62 -4.04 5.40
N LEU A 56 -8.30 -4.10 5.18
CA LEU A 56 -7.68 -3.59 3.97
C LEU A 56 -8.04 -4.42 2.73
N PRO A 57 -8.10 -3.79 1.54
CA PRO A 57 -8.36 -4.49 0.29
C PRO A 57 -7.30 -5.55 -0.04
N SER A 58 -7.69 -6.62 -0.72
CA SER A 58 -6.82 -7.74 -1.09
C SER A 58 -5.64 -7.37 -2.00
N PHE A 59 -5.69 -6.24 -2.68
CA PHE A 59 -4.58 -5.71 -3.48
C PHE A 59 -3.51 -5.00 -2.64
N VAL A 60 -3.69 -4.89 -1.32
CA VAL A 60 -2.73 -4.31 -0.38
C VAL A 60 -1.92 -5.41 0.28
N GLN A 61 -0.60 -5.26 0.27
CA GLN A 61 0.31 -6.03 1.11
C GLN A 61 0.71 -5.16 2.30
N ALA A 62 0.11 -5.42 3.45
CA ALA A 62 0.32 -4.63 4.66
C ALA A 62 1.56 -5.11 5.43
N HIS A 63 2.41 -4.17 5.84
CA HIS A 63 3.61 -4.39 6.64
C HIS A 63 3.54 -3.51 7.88
N ILE A 64 3.29 -4.10 9.05
CA ILE A 64 3.26 -3.38 10.33
C ILE A 64 4.70 -3.25 10.84
N ALA A 65 5.17 -2.03 11.06
CA ALA A 65 6.48 -1.79 11.64
C ALA A 65 6.47 -2.12 13.15
N PRO A 66 7.35 -3.02 13.62
CA PRO A 66 7.38 -3.46 15.02
C PRO A 66 8.24 -2.53 15.90
N THR A 67 8.47 -1.30 15.48
CA THR A 67 9.36 -0.33 16.12
C THR A 67 8.58 0.72 16.89
N SER A 68 9.30 1.55 17.65
CA SER A 68 8.68 2.70 18.30
C SER A 68 8.05 3.65 17.26
N PRO A 69 6.81 4.09 17.47
CA PRO A 69 6.08 4.91 16.50
C PRO A 69 6.71 6.30 16.28
N VAL A 70 7.58 6.77 17.16
CA VAL A 70 8.17 8.12 17.09
C VAL A 70 9.65 8.13 16.70
N LEU A 71 10.25 6.99 16.37
CA LEU A 71 11.68 6.89 16.04
C LEU A 71 11.88 6.67 14.52
N PRO A 72 12.11 7.74 13.73
CA PRO A 72 12.25 7.63 12.29
C PRO A 72 13.42 6.74 11.84
N LEU A 73 14.54 6.75 12.56
CA LEU A 73 15.72 5.94 12.21
C LEU A 73 15.45 4.45 12.35
N ASP A 74 14.74 4.03 13.40
CA ASP A 74 14.39 2.62 13.60
C ASP A 74 13.42 2.14 12.53
N ILE A 75 12.45 2.99 12.16
CA ILE A 75 11.52 2.71 11.06
C ILE A 75 12.27 2.64 9.72
N LEU A 76 13.19 3.56 9.45
CA LEU A 76 14.01 3.53 8.23
C LEU A 76 14.88 2.27 8.14
N GLN A 77 15.50 1.88 9.23
CA GLN A 77 16.30 0.65 9.30
C GLN A 77 15.43 -0.58 9.02
N TRP A 78 14.25 -0.63 9.61
CA TRP A 78 13.29 -1.70 9.36
C TRP A 78 12.80 -1.69 7.91
N LEU A 79 12.48 -0.52 7.33
CA LEU A 79 12.14 -0.39 5.91
C LEU A 79 13.24 -0.96 5.01
N THR A 80 14.49 -0.63 5.29
CA THR A 80 15.64 -1.13 4.53
C THR A 80 15.77 -2.65 4.63
N ALA A 81 15.52 -3.22 5.79
CA ALA A 81 15.52 -4.67 5.97
C ALA A 81 14.37 -5.38 5.24
N GLN A 82 13.20 -4.73 5.11
CA GLN A 82 12.02 -5.31 4.45
C GLN A 82 12.03 -5.16 2.93
N PHE A 83 12.53 -4.04 2.41
CA PHE A 83 12.36 -3.65 1.01
C PHE A 83 13.69 -3.47 0.26
N GLY A 84 14.83 -3.74 0.91
CA GLY A 84 16.15 -3.44 0.36
C GLY A 84 16.53 -1.97 0.53
N THR A 85 17.60 -1.54 -0.12
CA THR A 85 18.03 -0.14 -0.03
C THR A 85 17.11 0.79 -0.81
N PRO A 86 16.94 2.04 -0.38
CA PRO A 86 16.05 2.99 -1.06
C PRO A 86 16.32 3.09 -2.56
N ALA A 87 17.58 3.19 -2.97
CA ALA A 87 17.98 3.35 -4.37
C ALA A 87 17.66 2.12 -5.25
N THR A 88 17.52 0.93 -4.67
CA THR A 88 17.23 -0.31 -5.41
C THR A 88 15.74 -0.66 -5.45
N ASN A 89 14.94 -0.10 -4.54
CA ASN A 89 13.52 -0.36 -4.50
C ASN A 89 12.77 0.45 -5.58
N GLN A 90 12.24 -0.24 -6.58
CA GLN A 90 11.52 0.36 -7.70
C GLN A 90 10.05 0.65 -7.38
N LEU A 91 9.46 -0.07 -6.43
CA LEU A 91 8.05 0.11 -6.08
C LEU A 91 7.86 1.28 -5.14
N PRO A 92 6.82 2.12 -5.35
CA PRO A 92 6.51 3.19 -4.41
C PRO A 92 6.01 2.62 -3.09
N ILE A 93 6.58 3.06 -1.97
CA ILE A 93 6.09 2.75 -0.64
C ILE A 93 4.93 3.69 -0.31
N VAL A 94 3.79 3.14 0.06
CA VAL A 94 2.69 3.88 0.67
C VAL A 94 2.78 3.72 2.17
N GLY A 95 2.80 4.83 2.89
CA GLY A 95 2.83 4.84 4.35
C GLY A 95 1.47 5.18 4.95
N ILE A 96 1.09 4.52 6.03
CA ILE A 96 -0.07 4.88 6.85
C ILE A 96 0.39 5.01 8.29
N GLY A 97 0.38 6.24 8.80
CA GLY A 97 0.71 6.54 10.19
C GLY A 97 -0.54 6.94 10.97
N PHE A 98 -0.69 6.46 12.20
CA PHE A 98 -1.74 6.87 13.09
C PHE A 98 -1.16 7.57 14.33
N SER A 99 -1.71 8.76 14.66
CA SER A 99 -1.34 9.49 15.88
C SER A 99 0.20 9.71 15.95
N ALA A 100 0.84 9.22 17.01
CA ALA A 100 2.29 9.27 17.18
C ALA A 100 3.05 8.55 16.04
N GLY A 101 2.46 7.56 15.40
CA GLY A 101 3.05 6.85 14.25
C GLY A 101 3.30 7.74 13.03
N VAL A 102 2.55 8.84 12.90
CA VAL A 102 2.80 9.83 11.84
C VAL A 102 4.16 10.49 12.01
N VAL A 103 4.61 10.73 13.25
CA VAL A 103 5.91 11.37 13.55
C VAL A 103 7.06 10.54 12.99
N GLY A 104 7.13 9.28 13.40
CA GLY A 104 8.23 8.40 13.00
C GLY A 104 8.17 8.06 11.51
N LEU A 105 6.97 7.76 11.00
CA LEU A 105 6.80 7.37 9.60
C LEU A 105 7.09 8.51 8.64
N ALA A 106 6.63 9.74 8.92
CA ALA A 106 6.94 10.90 8.09
C ALA A 106 8.45 11.15 7.99
N GLY A 107 9.15 11.10 9.14
CA GLY A 107 10.60 11.23 9.16
C GLY A 107 11.32 10.09 8.40
N ALA A 108 10.90 8.85 8.60
CA ALA A 108 11.48 7.69 7.90
C ALA A 108 11.28 7.76 6.38
N LEU A 109 10.08 8.11 5.92
CA LEU A 109 9.78 8.24 4.49
C LEU A 109 10.52 9.43 3.85
N ALA A 110 10.69 10.54 4.57
CA ALA A 110 11.50 11.66 4.08
C ALA A 110 12.98 11.25 3.90
N MET A 111 13.55 10.52 4.87
CA MET A 111 14.92 9.99 4.74
C MET A 111 15.01 8.92 3.64
N TRP A 112 14.01 8.06 3.49
CA TRP A 112 13.90 7.09 2.39
C TRP A 112 13.96 7.79 1.03
N GLN A 113 13.15 8.83 0.85
CA GLN A 113 13.13 9.63 -0.39
C GLN A 113 14.44 10.35 -0.64
N GLN A 114 15.08 10.93 0.38
CA GLN A 114 16.39 11.58 0.26
C GLN A 114 17.50 10.60 -0.18
N GLN A 115 17.37 9.31 0.16
CA GLN A 115 18.28 8.24 -0.26
C GLN A 115 17.93 7.64 -1.62
N GLY A 116 17.03 8.26 -2.39
CA GLY A 116 16.64 7.85 -3.73
C GLY A 116 15.48 6.83 -3.77
N GLY A 117 14.85 6.54 -2.64
CA GLY A 117 13.70 5.67 -2.58
C GLY A 117 12.43 6.32 -3.08
N ASN A 118 11.53 5.52 -3.63
CA ASN A 118 10.26 5.99 -4.15
C ASN A 118 9.18 5.97 -3.04
N VAL A 119 8.55 7.12 -2.79
CA VAL A 119 7.42 7.28 -1.87
C VAL A 119 6.17 7.60 -2.69
N GLY A 120 5.17 6.73 -2.62
CA GLY A 120 3.89 6.96 -3.27
C GLY A 120 3.07 8.01 -2.54
N ARG A 121 2.73 7.75 -1.30
CA ARG A 121 1.93 8.67 -0.45
C ARG A 121 2.07 8.33 1.04
N LEU A 122 2.04 9.35 1.87
CA LEU A 122 1.80 9.23 3.30
C LEU A 122 0.32 9.53 3.61
N ILE A 123 -0.39 8.57 4.18
CA ILE A 123 -1.72 8.75 4.75
C ILE A 123 -1.55 9.00 6.24
N ALA A 124 -1.72 10.24 6.66
CA ALA A 124 -1.52 10.67 8.04
C ALA A 124 -2.86 10.70 8.77
N VAL A 125 -3.11 9.68 9.58
CA VAL A 125 -4.36 9.54 10.35
C VAL A 125 -4.16 10.14 11.74
N ASP A 126 -4.89 11.22 12.02
CA ASP A 126 -4.84 11.94 13.30
C ASP A 126 -3.42 12.31 13.78
N GLY A 127 -2.53 12.63 12.86
CA GLY A 127 -1.18 13.11 13.14
C GLY A 127 -1.17 14.61 13.49
N TRP A 128 -2.00 15.02 14.43
CA TRP A 128 -2.11 16.39 14.87
C TRP A 128 -0.78 16.97 15.36
N GLY A 129 -0.45 18.18 14.90
CA GLY A 129 0.79 18.87 15.27
C GLY A 129 2.06 18.36 14.57
N VAL A 130 1.96 17.35 13.67
CA VAL A 130 3.13 16.82 12.95
C VAL A 130 3.31 17.56 11.63
N PRO A 131 4.40 18.34 11.43
CA PRO A 131 4.72 18.91 10.14
C PRO A 131 5.19 17.83 9.17
N ILE A 132 4.71 17.89 7.93
CA ILE A 132 5.13 16.99 6.85
C ILE A 132 5.71 17.84 5.73
N VAL A 133 6.94 17.54 5.34
CA VAL A 133 7.70 18.37 4.39
C VAL A 133 8.11 17.53 3.18
N GLY A 134 7.73 17.99 2.00
CA GLY A 134 8.20 17.42 0.73
C GLY A 134 7.75 15.98 0.42
N LEU A 135 6.75 15.47 1.14
CA LEU A 135 6.13 14.18 0.87
C LEU A 135 4.74 14.35 0.25
N PRO A 136 4.34 13.48 -0.69
CA PRO A 136 2.94 13.35 -1.07
C PRO A 136 2.13 12.92 0.16
N VAL A 137 1.19 13.74 0.60
CA VAL A 137 0.43 13.45 1.84
C VAL A 137 -1.05 13.68 1.67
N CYS A 138 -1.87 12.82 2.27
CA CYS A 138 -3.25 13.12 2.61
C CYS A 138 -3.49 12.90 4.10
N ARG A 139 -4.38 13.68 4.67
CA ARG A 139 -4.72 13.59 6.09
C ARG A 139 -6.12 13.06 6.29
N MET A 140 -6.27 12.26 7.33
CA MET A 140 -7.55 11.83 7.87
C MET A 140 -7.64 12.32 9.30
N SER A 141 -8.68 13.07 9.63
CA SER A 141 -8.86 13.68 10.94
C SER A 141 -10.16 13.24 11.59
N HIS A 142 -10.14 13.06 12.91
CA HIS A 142 -11.35 12.63 13.66
C HIS A 142 -12.40 13.72 13.80
N ASP A 143 -12.04 14.98 13.48
CA ASP A 143 -12.94 16.12 13.42
C ASP A 143 -12.43 17.21 12.48
N ARG A 144 -13.26 18.22 12.25
CA ARG A 144 -12.95 19.36 11.41
C ARG A 144 -11.89 20.30 12.02
N PHE A 145 -11.88 20.44 13.34
CA PHE A 145 -10.88 21.31 14.00
C PHE A 145 -9.48 20.73 13.82
N THR A 146 -9.30 19.45 14.06
CA THR A 146 -8.04 18.74 13.79
C THR A 146 -7.62 18.86 12.34
N HIS A 147 -8.56 18.69 11.39
CA HIS A 147 -8.28 18.90 9.96
C HIS A 147 -7.73 20.29 9.68
N LEU A 148 -8.45 21.35 10.07
CA LEU A 148 -8.03 22.72 9.78
C LEU A 148 -6.71 23.11 10.45
N SER A 149 -6.46 22.62 11.67
CA SER A 149 -5.22 22.91 12.41
C SER A 149 -3.98 22.24 11.82
N THR A 150 -4.14 21.20 11.00
CA THR A 150 -3.02 20.51 10.35
C THR A 150 -2.64 21.09 8.98
N LEU A 151 -3.52 21.86 8.34
CA LEU A 151 -3.26 22.39 6.99
C LEU A 151 -1.96 23.21 6.86
N PRO A 152 -1.63 24.09 7.81
CA PRO A 152 -0.39 24.89 7.72
C PRO A 152 0.89 24.06 7.93
N LEU A 153 0.77 22.82 8.39
CA LEU A 153 1.90 21.96 8.73
C LEU A 153 2.42 21.13 7.54
N ASP A 154 1.70 21.12 6.43
CA ASP A 154 2.08 20.38 5.23
C ASP A 154 2.84 21.31 4.26
N VAL A 155 4.14 21.37 4.42
CA VAL A 155 5.01 22.24 3.64
C VAL A 155 5.37 21.58 2.31
N PHE A 156 5.16 22.30 1.20
CA PHE A 156 5.37 21.81 -0.17
C PHE A 156 4.48 20.63 -0.57
N ALA A 157 3.35 20.45 0.10
CA ALA A 157 2.35 19.49 -0.33
C ALA A 157 1.56 20.04 -1.55
N ASP A 158 1.09 19.11 -2.41
CA ASP A 158 0.32 19.48 -3.58
C ASP A 158 -1.04 20.08 -3.16
N ALA A 159 -1.40 21.23 -3.73
CA ALA A 159 -2.68 21.89 -3.46
C ALA A 159 -3.89 21.03 -3.96
N SER A 160 -3.67 20.16 -4.93
CA SER A 160 -4.69 19.21 -5.43
C SER A 160 -4.94 18.01 -4.52
N ASP A 161 -4.12 17.83 -3.47
CA ASP A 161 -4.30 16.76 -2.51
C ASP A 161 -5.65 16.89 -1.79
N ILE A 162 -6.25 15.76 -1.54
CA ILE A 162 -7.53 15.63 -0.85
C ILE A 162 -7.34 15.06 0.54
N ASN A 163 -8.14 15.55 1.48
CA ASN A 163 -8.14 15.14 2.87
C ASN A 163 -9.52 14.60 3.27
N PHE A 164 -9.58 14.02 4.44
CA PHE A 164 -10.82 13.57 5.07
C PHE A 164 -10.91 14.13 6.50
N TYR A 165 -12.10 14.51 6.92
CA TYR A 165 -12.40 14.68 8.33
C TYR A 165 -13.76 14.07 8.67
N ALA A 166 -13.90 13.53 9.89
CA ALA A 166 -15.14 12.99 10.36
C ALA A 166 -16.15 14.12 10.68
N ASP A 167 -17.39 13.92 10.22
CA ASP A 167 -18.54 14.80 10.44
C ASP A 167 -19.81 13.95 10.49
N PRO A 168 -20.43 13.78 11.68
CA PRO A 168 -20.02 14.38 12.97
C PRO A 168 -18.67 13.86 13.48
N ALA A 169 -18.01 14.66 14.34
CA ALA A 169 -16.76 14.30 15.00
C ALA A 169 -16.84 12.94 15.71
N VAL A 170 -15.77 12.16 15.65
CA VAL A 170 -15.66 10.87 16.35
C VAL A 170 -14.52 10.93 17.37
N ALA A 171 -14.43 9.95 18.27
CA ALA A 171 -13.29 9.83 19.15
C ALA A 171 -12.02 9.44 18.36
N HIS A 172 -10.86 9.94 18.81
CA HIS A 172 -9.55 9.69 18.20
C HIS A 172 -9.29 8.21 17.86
N LEU A 173 -9.44 7.31 18.82
CA LEU A 173 -9.26 5.87 18.58
C LEU A 173 -10.36 5.25 17.72
N ARG A 174 -11.56 5.85 17.68
CA ARG A 174 -12.65 5.35 16.86
C ARG A 174 -12.37 5.52 15.37
N LEU A 175 -11.73 6.62 14.97
CA LEU A 175 -11.33 6.82 13.58
C LEU A 175 -10.40 5.69 13.09
N TRP A 176 -9.54 5.19 13.98
CA TRP A 176 -8.63 4.10 13.68
C TRP A 176 -9.29 2.73 13.81
N GLY A 177 -9.97 2.46 14.93
CA GLY A 177 -10.55 1.15 15.23
C GLY A 177 -11.83 0.81 14.44
N GLU A 178 -12.61 1.83 14.06
CA GLU A 178 -13.91 1.67 13.41
C GLU A 178 -14.07 2.57 12.17
N PRO A 179 -13.17 2.53 11.16
CA PRO A 179 -13.20 3.46 10.04
C PRO A 179 -14.46 3.32 9.16
N GLU A 180 -15.12 2.17 9.16
CA GLU A 180 -16.41 1.96 8.47
C GLU A 180 -17.54 2.78 9.11
N ALA A 181 -17.51 2.94 10.43
CA ALA A 181 -18.52 3.68 11.19
C ALA A 181 -18.19 5.17 11.32
N ALA A 182 -16.97 5.59 11.02
CA ALA A 182 -16.54 6.98 11.03
C ALA A 182 -16.94 7.66 9.71
N HIS A 183 -18.14 8.26 9.67
CA HIS A 183 -18.60 9.01 8.52
C HIS A 183 -18.03 10.44 8.54
N GLY A 184 -17.89 11.03 7.36
CA GLY A 184 -17.33 12.38 7.23
C GLY A 184 -17.32 12.86 5.79
N ARG A 185 -16.37 13.73 5.49
CA ARG A 185 -16.26 14.40 4.19
C ARG A 185 -14.87 14.28 3.62
N GLN A 186 -14.79 13.88 2.36
CA GLN A 186 -13.61 14.08 1.53
C GLN A 186 -13.64 15.52 1.00
N VAL A 187 -12.59 16.28 1.23
CA VAL A 187 -12.48 17.68 0.85
C VAL A 187 -11.16 17.94 0.12
N ALA A 188 -11.11 19.00 -0.70
CA ALA A 188 -9.84 19.53 -1.15
C ALA A 188 -9.05 20.06 0.06
N ARG A 189 -7.71 20.04 -0.03
CA ARG A 189 -6.83 20.41 1.09
C ARG A 189 -7.21 21.72 1.77
N TRP A 190 -7.47 22.77 0.98
CA TRP A 190 -7.75 24.13 1.46
C TRP A 190 -9.23 24.48 1.45
N GLU A 191 -10.10 23.48 1.43
CA GLU A 191 -11.54 23.72 1.49
C GLU A 191 -11.97 24.15 2.91
N LEU A 192 -12.54 25.33 3.00
CA LEU A 192 -12.98 25.95 4.26
C LEU A 192 -14.49 25.92 4.45
N ASP A 193 -15.25 25.67 3.38
CA ASP A 193 -16.70 25.56 3.47
C ASP A 193 -17.09 24.24 4.17
N GLU A 194 -17.84 24.37 5.27
CA GLU A 194 -18.32 23.22 6.06
C GLU A 194 -19.26 22.29 5.28
N LYS A 195 -19.94 22.85 4.28
CA LYS A 195 -20.89 22.09 3.45
C LYS A 195 -20.24 21.45 2.23
N ALA A 196 -19.01 21.86 1.91
CA ALA A 196 -18.27 21.31 0.80
C ALA A 196 -17.81 19.87 1.04
N GLY A 197 -17.42 19.23 -0.04
CA GLY A 197 -16.84 17.88 0.00
C GLY A 197 -17.86 16.77 -0.23
N LEU A 198 -17.31 15.59 -0.47
CA LEU A 198 -18.05 14.38 -0.79
C LEU A 198 -18.28 13.56 0.49
N PRO A 199 -19.55 13.31 0.91
CA PRO A 199 -19.83 12.45 2.06
C PRO A 199 -19.36 11.01 1.83
N MET A 200 -18.67 10.40 2.81
CA MET A 200 -18.27 9.00 2.79
C MET A 200 -17.82 8.51 4.17
N SER A 201 -17.55 7.22 4.31
CA SER A 201 -16.85 6.70 5.48
C SER A 201 -15.34 6.92 5.39
N ALA A 202 -14.66 6.92 6.53
CA ALA A 202 -13.19 6.95 6.58
C ALA A 202 -12.57 5.75 5.84
N ALA A 203 -13.20 4.58 5.94
CA ALA A 203 -12.79 3.39 5.23
C ALA A 203 -12.89 3.54 3.70
N ASP A 204 -13.97 4.13 3.19
CA ASP A 204 -14.14 4.38 1.75
C ASP A 204 -13.12 5.40 1.23
N PHE A 205 -12.86 6.45 2.00
CA PHE A 205 -11.79 7.40 1.69
C PHE A 205 -10.44 6.68 1.57
N LEU A 206 -10.08 5.90 2.58
CA LEU A 206 -8.84 5.13 2.59
C LEU A 206 -8.72 4.18 1.38
N ARG A 207 -9.77 3.42 1.10
CA ARG A 207 -9.80 2.50 -0.06
C ARG A 207 -9.58 3.24 -1.38
N ARG A 208 -10.16 4.44 -1.52
CA ARG A 208 -9.96 5.29 -2.71
C ARG A 208 -8.52 5.75 -2.84
N GLN A 209 -7.89 6.19 -1.73
CA GLN A 209 -6.48 6.60 -1.74
C GLN A 209 -5.58 5.42 -2.12
N LEU A 210 -5.76 4.27 -1.48
CA LEU A 210 -4.98 3.07 -1.78
C LEU A 210 -5.17 2.59 -3.22
N ARG A 211 -6.39 2.66 -3.75
CA ARG A 211 -6.67 2.31 -5.15
C ARG A 211 -6.00 3.28 -6.13
N ALA A 212 -5.99 4.57 -5.82
CA ALA A 212 -5.29 5.57 -6.63
C ALA A 212 -3.78 5.31 -6.67
N GLU A 213 -3.17 4.99 -5.53
CA GLU A 213 -1.74 4.64 -5.44
C GLU A 213 -1.43 3.33 -6.16
N TRP A 214 -2.30 2.32 -6.03
CA TRP A 214 -2.15 1.07 -6.76
C TRP A 214 -2.19 1.31 -8.28
N ASN A 215 -3.16 2.07 -8.76
CA ASN A 215 -3.27 2.42 -10.18
C ASN A 215 -2.02 3.19 -10.66
N ARG A 216 -1.51 4.14 -9.86
CA ARG A 216 -0.30 4.92 -10.20
C ARG A 216 0.92 4.02 -10.29
N ALA A 217 1.12 3.15 -9.32
CA ALA A 217 2.25 2.23 -9.26
C ALA A 217 2.28 1.26 -10.46
N PHE A 218 1.14 0.68 -10.81
CA PHE A 218 1.08 -0.37 -11.82
C PHE A 218 0.83 0.14 -13.24
N ASN A 219 0.09 1.25 -13.45
CA ASN A 219 -0.03 1.87 -14.76
C ASN A 219 1.31 2.42 -15.27
N TRP A 220 2.17 2.91 -14.37
CA TRP A 220 3.52 3.34 -14.73
C TRP A 220 4.38 2.19 -15.29
N HIS A 221 4.27 0.99 -14.72
CA HIS A 221 4.98 -0.20 -15.21
C HIS A 221 4.50 -0.62 -16.60
N TYR A 222 3.18 -0.61 -16.85
CA TYR A 222 2.63 -0.90 -18.18
C TYR A 222 3.02 0.13 -19.23
N ALA A 223 3.03 1.41 -18.91
CA ALA A 223 3.40 2.47 -19.82
C ALA A 223 4.88 2.42 -20.25
N ASN A 224 5.77 1.88 -19.38
CA ASN A 224 7.20 1.75 -19.65
C ASN A 224 7.62 0.35 -20.15
N GLY A 225 6.66 -0.51 -20.54
CA GLY A 225 6.90 -1.83 -21.13
C GLY A 225 7.56 -2.85 -20.19
N ARG A 226 7.60 -2.59 -18.89
CA ARG A 226 8.15 -3.51 -17.87
C ARG A 226 7.01 -4.31 -17.25
N SER A 227 6.97 -5.61 -17.54
CA SER A 227 6.08 -6.52 -16.81
C SER A 227 6.52 -6.61 -15.34
N PRO A 228 5.59 -6.64 -14.37
CA PRO A 228 5.93 -6.86 -12.95
C PRO A 228 6.73 -8.14 -12.67
N ARG A 229 6.82 -9.05 -13.64
CA ARG A 229 7.61 -10.29 -13.56
C ARG A 229 9.12 -10.08 -13.72
N GLU A 230 9.56 -9.00 -14.36
CA GLU A 230 10.99 -8.78 -14.64
C GLU A 230 11.77 -8.14 -13.48
N ALA A 231 11.06 -7.51 -12.55
CA ALA A 231 11.67 -6.94 -11.35
C ALA A 231 12.10 -8.01 -10.31
N SER A 232 11.51 -9.22 -10.37
CA SER A 232 11.81 -10.32 -9.44
C SER A 232 12.86 -11.30 -9.91
N SER A 233 13.24 -11.30 -11.20
CA SER A 233 14.12 -12.33 -11.79
C SER A 233 15.59 -11.93 -11.91
N ASN A 234 15.95 -10.67 -11.66
CA ASN A 234 17.34 -10.21 -11.81
C ASN A 234 18.24 -10.46 -10.59
N ASP A 235 17.69 -10.92 -9.47
CA ASP A 235 18.52 -11.20 -8.27
C ASP A 235 19.06 -12.63 -8.20
N GLU A 236 18.57 -13.57 -9.00
CA GLU A 236 19.04 -14.98 -8.95
C GLU A 236 20.26 -15.27 -9.86
N HIS A 237 20.68 -14.34 -10.74
CA HIS A 237 21.75 -14.60 -11.71
C HIS A 237 23.05 -13.82 -11.48
N ARG A 238 23.22 -13.13 -10.34
CA ARG A 238 24.47 -12.39 -10.02
C ARG A 238 25.42 -13.12 -9.07
N GLY A 239 25.12 -14.35 -8.70
CA GLY A 239 25.86 -15.13 -7.68
C GLY A 239 26.91 -16.12 -8.19
N GLU A 240 27.08 -16.32 -9.50
CA GLU A 240 27.94 -17.42 -10.02
C GLU A 240 29.00 -17.03 -11.06
N THR A 241 29.64 -15.88 -10.96
CA THR A 241 30.82 -15.65 -11.81
C THR A 241 31.84 -14.75 -11.13
N GLU A 242 32.49 -15.26 -10.08
CA GLU A 242 33.83 -14.78 -9.68
C GLU A 242 34.50 -15.79 -8.73
N LEU A 243 34.95 -16.92 -9.26
CA LEU A 243 36.01 -17.76 -8.71
C LEU A 243 36.54 -18.66 -9.85
N ALA A 244 37.42 -18.09 -10.69
CA ALA A 244 38.40 -18.85 -11.46
C ALA A 244 39.64 -17.97 -11.72
#